data_24cb53589af3ffe248ff0a819378f5d0
#
_entry.id   24cb53589af3ffe248ff0a819378f5d0
#
_cell.length_a   1.000
_cell.length_b   1.000
_cell.length_c   1.000
_cell.angle_alpha   90.00
_cell.angle_beta   90.00
_cell.angle_gamma   90.00
#
_symmetry.space_group_name_H-M   'P 1'
#
loop_
_entity.id
_entity.type
_entity.pdbx_description
1 polymer ?
#
loop_
_entity_poly.entity_id
_entity_poly.type
_entity_poly.pdbx_seq_one_letter_code
_entity_poly.pdbx_strand_id
1 'polypeptide(L)'
;MVTPKTVEMIKKAREQRILFGLSTGRDVNSIQTLLKSWGIDDLVDMIVGTGGAEIYDYTLDLEKAQYPLDGRLIKSIIKHYEDMDCNFVIPEDGILFAPKDDEHIQMLSKADKVPYQVVNYDEFLQNLKPKLIIN
;
A
#
# COMPACT_ATOMS: atom_id res chain seq x y z
N MET A 1 -6.33 9.73 -12.35
CA MET A 1 -5.60 9.89 -13.64
C MET A 1 -4.73 11.13 -13.53
N VAL A 2 -3.48 11.06 -13.95
CA VAL A 2 -2.56 12.20 -13.96
C VAL A 2 -2.86 13.05 -15.20
N THR A 3 -2.91 14.38 -15.06
CA THR A 3 -3.21 15.26 -16.18
C THR A 3 -2.01 15.43 -17.12
N PRO A 4 -2.22 15.69 -18.43
CA PRO A 4 -1.11 15.94 -19.36
C PRO A 4 -0.18 17.08 -18.90
N LYS A 5 -0.74 18.12 -18.29
CA LYS A 5 0.02 19.24 -17.74
C LYS A 5 0.93 18.80 -16.58
N THR A 6 0.43 17.92 -15.71
CA THR A 6 1.24 17.36 -14.61
C THR A 6 2.42 16.56 -15.16
N VAL A 7 2.17 15.71 -16.17
CA VAL A 7 3.23 14.93 -16.84
C VAL A 7 4.29 15.84 -17.44
N GLU A 8 3.88 16.90 -18.14
CA GLU A 8 4.79 17.89 -18.72
C GLU A 8 5.66 18.55 -17.66
N MET A 9 5.07 18.93 -16.53
CA MET A 9 5.82 19.57 -15.43
C MET A 9 6.80 18.63 -14.75
N ILE A 10 6.43 17.35 -14.58
CA ILE A 10 7.36 16.34 -14.07
C ILE A 10 8.57 16.18 -15.01
N LYS A 11 8.33 16.09 -16.33
CA LYS A 11 9.40 16.01 -17.32
C LYS A 11 10.34 17.21 -17.27
N LYS A 12 9.78 18.44 -17.21
CA LYS A 12 10.58 19.66 -17.06
C LYS A 12 11.43 19.70 -15.78
N ALA A 13 10.88 19.23 -14.67
CA ALA A 13 11.63 19.13 -13.41
C ALA A 13 12.81 18.14 -13.56
N ARG A 14 12.57 16.98 -14.16
CA ARG A 14 13.62 15.97 -14.40
C ARG A 14 14.72 16.45 -15.35
N GLU A 15 14.39 17.23 -16.38
CA GLU A 15 15.37 17.92 -17.27
C GLU A 15 16.31 18.83 -16.48
N GLN A 16 15.85 19.39 -15.36
CA GLN A 16 16.64 20.19 -14.41
C GLN A 16 17.32 19.34 -13.32
N ARG A 17 17.35 18.00 -13.46
CA ARG A 17 17.91 17.06 -12.50
C ARG A 17 17.20 17.06 -11.14
N ILE A 18 15.93 17.46 -11.10
CA ILE A 18 15.07 17.34 -9.92
C ILE A 18 14.46 15.94 -9.94
N LEU A 19 14.68 15.17 -8.86
CA LEU A 19 14.11 13.85 -8.69
C LEU A 19 12.61 13.97 -8.39
N PHE A 20 11.82 13.05 -8.96
CA PHE A 20 10.39 12.97 -8.71
C PHE A 20 10.06 11.66 -8.01
N GLY A 21 9.51 11.75 -6.81
CA GLY A 21 9.07 10.60 -6.02
C GLY A 21 7.62 10.69 -5.61
N LEU A 22 7.07 9.55 -5.21
CA LEU A 22 5.71 9.44 -4.67
C LEU A 22 5.75 8.96 -3.22
N SER A 23 4.93 9.58 -2.36
CA SER A 23 4.67 9.10 -1.01
C SER A 23 3.18 8.76 -0.87
N THR A 24 2.88 7.58 -0.36
CA THR A 24 1.53 7.03 -0.35
C THR A 24 1.28 6.07 0.80
N GLY A 25 0.02 5.91 1.21
CA GLY A 25 -0.40 4.83 2.12
C GLY A 25 -0.54 3.46 1.45
N ARG A 26 -0.50 3.38 0.11
CA ARG A 26 -0.54 2.11 -0.62
C ARG A 26 0.83 1.42 -0.58
N ASP A 27 0.83 0.09 -0.75
CA ASP A 27 2.06 -0.68 -0.95
C ASP A 27 2.74 -0.33 -2.28
N VAL A 28 4.03 -0.61 -2.37
CA VAL A 28 4.86 -0.30 -3.55
C VAL A 28 4.31 -0.99 -4.80
N ASN A 29 3.92 -2.26 -4.73
CA ASN A 29 3.42 -3.03 -5.87
C ASN A 29 2.12 -2.44 -6.44
N SER A 30 1.19 -2.05 -5.56
CA SER A 30 -0.05 -1.36 -5.95
C SER A 30 0.23 -0.04 -6.66
N ILE A 31 1.19 0.74 -6.18
CA ILE A 31 1.57 2.01 -6.83
C ILE A 31 2.26 1.77 -8.17
N GLN A 32 3.17 0.82 -8.27
CA GLN A 32 3.82 0.48 -9.55
C GLN A 32 2.80 0.12 -10.63
N THR A 33 1.76 -0.63 -10.26
CA THR A 33 0.65 -0.96 -11.17
C THR A 33 -0.12 0.29 -11.62
N LEU A 34 -0.38 1.22 -10.69
CA LEU A 34 -1.06 2.49 -11.02
C LEU A 34 -0.19 3.38 -11.90
N LEU A 35 1.11 3.50 -11.64
CA LEU A 35 2.04 4.30 -12.44
C LEU A 35 2.06 3.83 -13.90
N LYS A 36 2.11 2.52 -14.12
CA LYS A 36 1.99 1.93 -15.45
C LYS A 36 0.67 2.28 -16.12
N SER A 37 -0.44 2.19 -15.39
CA SER A 37 -1.76 2.56 -15.91
C SER A 37 -1.90 4.05 -16.24
N TRP A 38 -1.10 4.91 -15.61
CA TRP A 38 -1.02 6.34 -15.86
C TRP A 38 0.02 6.73 -16.92
N GLY A 39 0.88 5.79 -17.32
CA GLY A 39 1.94 6.02 -18.31
C GLY A 39 3.02 6.99 -17.81
N ILE A 40 3.36 6.92 -16.52
CA ILE A 40 4.40 7.76 -15.87
C ILE A 40 5.38 6.94 -15.03
N ASP A 41 5.39 5.64 -15.16
CA ASP A 41 6.27 4.75 -14.42
C ASP A 41 7.76 5.02 -14.72
N ASP A 42 8.08 5.49 -15.93
CA ASP A 42 9.42 5.92 -16.33
C ASP A 42 9.83 7.30 -15.81
N LEU A 43 8.91 8.04 -15.20
CA LEU A 43 9.16 9.40 -14.68
C LEU A 43 9.40 9.43 -13.17
N VAL A 44 9.20 8.30 -12.47
CA VAL A 44 9.32 8.22 -11.01
C VAL A 44 10.69 7.68 -10.64
N ASP A 45 11.38 8.37 -9.74
CA ASP A 45 12.72 7.99 -9.25
C ASP A 45 12.62 7.18 -7.95
N MET A 46 11.59 7.41 -7.12
CA MET A 46 11.43 6.75 -5.84
C MET A 46 9.97 6.65 -5.43
N ILE A 47 9.61 5.56 -4.77
CA ILE A 47 8.31 5.37 -4.10
C ILE A 47 8.54 5.17 -2.61
N VAL A 48 7.79 5.91 -1.79
CA VAL A 48 7.64 5.67 -0.36
C VAL A 48 6.22 5.15 -0.15
N GLY A 49 6.11 3.86 0.05
CA GLY A 49 4.85 3.11 0.20
C GLY A 49 4.49 2.83 1.66
N THR A 50 3.29 2.28 1.87
CA THR A 50 2.78 1.78 3.16
C THR A 50 2.93 2.78 4.30
N GLY A 51 2.72 4.10 3.99
CA GLY A 51 2.85 5.17 4.98
C GLY A 51 4.28 5.39 5.48
N GLY A 52 5.29 5.02 4.71
CA GLY A 52 6.72 5.15 5.06
C GLY A 52 7.40 3.84 5.44
N ALA A 53 6.66 2.73 5.52
CA ALA A 53 7.22 1.43 5.87
C ALA A 53 7.93 0.73 4.70
N GLU A 54 7.67 1.15 3.47
CA GLU A 54 8.28 0.61 2.26
C GLU A 54 8.93 1.72 1.44
N ILE A 55 10.11 1.44 0.90
CA ILE A 55 10.83 2.34 -0.01
C ILE A 55 11.28 1.53 -1.21
N TYR A 56 11.04 2.06 -2.40
CA TYR A 56 11.61 1.57 -3.64
C TYR A 56 12.32 2.73 -4.35
N ASP A 57 13.63 2.59 -4.56
CA ASP A 57 14.46 3.57 -5.26
C ASP A 57 14.89 2.98 -6.61
N TYR A 58 14.35 3.53 -7.69
CA TYR A 58 14.64 3.08 -9.06
C TYR A 58 16.07 3.40 -9.51
N THR A 59 16.70 4.41 -8.91
CA THR A 59 18.07 4.81 -9.31
C THR A 59 19.13 3.90 -8.69
N LEU A 60 18.83 3.35 -7.51
CA LEU A 60 19.72 2.43 -6.78
C LEU A 60 19.29 0.97 -6.93
N ASP A 61 18.14 0.71 -7.56
CA ASP A 61 17.48 -0.60 -7.59
C ASP A 61 17.38 -1.20 -6.18
N LEU A 62 16.94 -0.34 -5.25
CA LEU A 62 16.87 -0.67 -3.83
C LEU A 62 15.41 -0.78 -3.39
N GLU A 63 15.05 -1.94 -2.86
CA GLU A 63 13.80 -2.15 -2.14
C GLU A 63 14.09 -2.36 -0.65
N LYS A 64 13.34 -1.66 0.20
CA LYS A 64 13.48 -1.77 1.65
C LYS A 64 12.12 -1.68 2.33
N ALA A 65 11.82 -2.70 3.13
CA ALA A 65 10.70 -2.70 4.07
C ALA A 65 11.23 -2.50 5.50
N GLN A 66 10.52 -1.68 6.29
CA GLN A 66 10.90 -1.35 7.67
C GLN A 66 9.69 -1.44 8.59
N TYR A 67 9.96 -1.74 9.87
CA TYR A 67 8.96 -1.73 10.94
C TYR A 67 7.75 -2.64 10.69
N PRO A 68 7.96 -3.89 10.27
CA PRO A 68 6.85 -4.82 10.11
C PRO A 68 6.19 -5.08 11.47
N LEU A 69 4.88 -5.32 11.45
CA LEU A 69 4.09 -5.61 12.64
C LEU A 69 4.16 -7.09 12.99
N ASP A 70 4.43 -7.38 14.27
CA ASP A 70 4.30 -8.75 14.81
C ASP A 70 2.81 -9.14 14.83
N GLY A 71 2.50 -10.35 14.35
CA GLY A 71 1.12 -10.84 14.32
C GLY A 71 0.46 -10.94 15.70
N ARG A 72 1.24 -11.15 16.78
CA ARG A 72 0.73 -11.12 18.16
C ARG A 72 0.26 -9.72 18.56
N LEU A 73 1.01 -8.68 18.12
CA LEU A 73 0.59 -7.29 18.32
C LEU A 73 -0.70 -7.02 17.57
N ILE A 74 -0.80 -7.45 16.31
CA ILE A 74 -2.03 -7.30 15.51
C ILE A 74 -3.21 -8.00 16.21
N LYS A 75 -3.04 -9.24 16.69
CA LYS A 75 -4.09 -9.95 17.45
C LYS A 75 -4.51 -9.19 18.71
N SER A 76 -3.59 -8.56 19.42
CA SER A 76 -3.93 -7.77 20.62
C SER A 76 -4.71 -6.50 20.26
N ILE A 77 -4.39 -5.87 19.13
CA ILE A 77 -5.14 -4.71 18.60
C ILE A 77 -6.55 -5.14 18.20
N ILE A 78 -6.69 -6.22 17.44
CA ILE A 78 -7.99 -6.77 17.04
C ILE A 78 -8.87 -7.03 18.26
N LYS A 79 -8.32 -7.68 19.28
CA LYS A 79 -9.03 -7.95 20.52
C LYS A 79 -9.46 -6.68 21.26
N HIS A 80 -8.65 -5.63 21.21
CA HIS A 80 -8.98 -4.35 21.85
C HIS A 80 -10.19 -3.65 21.20
N TYR A 81 -10.39 -3.87 19.90
CA TYR A 81 -11.47 -3.26 19.11
C TYR A 81 -12.57 -4.25 18.72
N GLU A 82 -12.63 -5.44 19.36
CA GLU A 82 -13.59 -6.50 18.99
C GLU A 82 -15.08 -6.11 19.12
N ASP A 83 -15.39 -5.14 20.00
CA ASP A 83 -16.74 -4.61 20.21
C ASP A 83 -17.12 -3.49 19.21
N MET A 84 -16.20 -3.08 18.34
CA MET A 84 -16.47 -2.02 17.36
C MET A 84 -16.94 -2.62 16.02
N ASP A 85 -17.85 -1.90 15.37
CA ASP A 85 -18.25 -2.23 14.01
C ASP A 85 -17.17 -1.79 13.00
N CYS A 86 -16.18 -2.66 12.81
CA CYS A 86 -15.06 -2.44 11.92
C CYS A 86 -14.51 -3.75 11.36
N ASN A 87 -13.67 -3.65 10.33
CA ASN A 87 -12.88 -4.75 9.83
C ASN A 87 -11.37 -4.45 9.97
N PHE A 88 -10.58 -5.48 10.06
CA PHE A 88 -9.13 -5.42 10.23
C PHE A 88 -8.46 -5.91 8.95
N VAL A 89 -7.86 -5.01 8.18
CA VAL A 89 -7.39 -5.32 6.84
C VAL A 89 -5.86 -5.19 6.77
N ILE A 90 -5.22 -6.19 6.18
CA ILE A 90 -3.78 -6.20 5.92
C ILE A 90 -3.56 -6.14 4.41
N PRO A 91 -3.06 -5.03 3.89
CA PRO A 91 -2.61 -4.96 2.50
C PRO A 91 -1.23 -5.59 2.37
N GLU A 92 -1.11 -6.56 1.46
CA GLU A 92 0.15 -7.25 1.16
C GLU A 92 0.14 -7.65 -0.31
N ASP A 93 1.18 -7.34 -1.05
CA ASP A 93 1.37 -7.71 -2.47
C ASP A 93 0.21 -7.33 -3.41
N GLY A 94 -0.41 -6.17 -3.18
CA GLY A 94 -1.52 -5.70 -4.00
C GLY A 94 -2.86 -6.39 -3.75
N ILE A 95 -2.99 -7.11 -2.62
CA ILE A 95 -4.22 -7.76 -2.16
C ILE A 95 -4.56 -7.24 -0.77
N LEU A 96 -5.85 -7.06 -0.49
CA LEU A 96 -6.36 -6.76 0.84
C LEU A 96 -6.78 -8.06 1.53
N PHE A 97 -6.10 -8.45 2.59
CA PHE A 97 -6.47 -9.62 3.39
C PHE A 97 -7.33 -9.18 4.57
N ALA A 98 -8.45 -9.87 4.79
CA ALA A 98 -9.39 -9.59 5.87
C ALA A 98 -9.85 -10.87 6.55
N PRO A 99 -10.25 -10.83 7.85
CA PRO A 99 -10.75 -12.01 8.55
C PRO A 99 -12.22 -12.34 8.21
N LYS A 100 -12.97 -11.38 7.65
CA LYS A 100 -14.38 -11.56 7.30
C LYS A 100 -14.73 -10.79 6.03
N ASP A 101 -15.74 -11.26 5.31
CA ASP A 101 -16.36 -10.57 4.19
C ASP A 101 -17.54 -9.73 4.70
N ASP A 102 -17.38 -8.41 4.68
CA ASP A 102 -18.40 -7.46 5.10
C ASP A 102 -18.36 -6.18 4.24
N GLU A 103 -19.27 -5.25 4.54
CA GLU A 103 -19.35 -3.98 3.80
C GLU A 103 -18.06 -3.17 3.87
N HIS A 104 -17.31 -3.24 4.98
CA HIS A 104 -16.07 -2.49 5.17
C HIS A 104 -14.99 -2.91 4.18
N ILE A 105 -14.72 -4.22 4.04
CA ILE A 105 -13.71 -4.69 3.08
C ILE A 105 -14.16 -4.50 1.63
N GLN A 106 -15.45 -4.68 1.35
CA GLN A 106 -16.00 -4.47 0.01
C GLN A 106 -15.88 -3.00 -0.43
N MET A 107 -16.20 -2.06 0.47
CA MET A 107 -16.04 -0.61 0.21
C MET A 107 -14.58 -0.23 0.02
N LEU A 108 -13.67 -0.73 0.86
CA LEU A 108 -12.24 -0.46 0.76
C LEU A 108 -11.66 -0.99 -0.55
N SER A 109 -11.97 -2.25 -0.89
CA SER A 109 -11.56 -2.88 -2.14
C SER A 109 -12.03 -2.09 -3.37
N LYS A 110 -13.28 -1.63 -3.37
CA LYS A 110 -13.84 -0.82 -4.46
C LYS A 110 -13.18 0.55 -4.55
N ALA A 111 -12.98 1.23 -3.43
CA ALA A 111 -12.35 2.55 -3.37
C ALA A 111 -10.90 2.52 -3.85
N ASP A 112 -10.15 1.53 -3.39
CA ASP A 112 -8.75 1.36 -3.73
C ASP A 112 -8.51 0.66 -5.08
N LYS A 113 -9.56 0.03 -5.64
CA LYS A 113 -9.47 -0.81 -6.85
C LYS A 113 -8.45 -1.94 -6.70
N VAL A 114 -8.42 -2.54 -5.52
CA VAL A 114 -7.53 -3.63 -5.14
C VAL A 114 -8.38 -4.84 -4.76
N PRO A 115 -8.09 -6.05 -5.26
CA PRO A 115 -8.82 -7.25 -4.87
C PRO A 115 -8.64 -7.54 -3.38
N TYR A 116 -9.62 -8.24 -2.78
CA TYR A 116 -9.48 -8.71 -1.41
C TYR A 116 -9.66 -10.23 -1.32
N GLN A 117 -9.14 -10.80 -0.24
CA GLN A 117 -9.27 -12.21 0.10
C GLN A 117 -9.58 -12.35 1.59
N VAL A 118 -10.54 -13.22 1.90
CA VAL A 118 -10.83 -13.60 3.28
C VAL A 118 -9.92 -14.74 3.69
N VAL A 119 -9.24 -14.59 4.84
CA VAL A 119 -8.28 -15.56 5.35
C VAL A 119 -8.46 -15.79 6.84
N ASN A 120 -8.01 -16.96 7.31
CA ASN A 120 -7.96 -17.25 8.73
C ASN A 120 -6.78 -16.51 9.38
N TYR A 121 -7.08 -15.51 10.22
CA TYR A 121 -6.05 -14.71 10.89
C TYR A 121 -5.24 -15.48 11.94
N ASP A 122 -5.71 -16.62 12.44
CA ASP A 122 -4.89 -17.45 13.34
C ASP A 122 -3.70 -18.07 12.62
N GLU A 123 -3.86 -18.38 11.33
CA GLU A 123 -2.81 -18.87 10.47
C GLU A 123 -2.04 -17.73 9.79
N PHE A 124 -2.76 -16.75 9.26
CA PHE A 124 -2.18 -15.66 8.47
C PHE A 124 -1.26 -14.75 9.29
N LEU A 125 -1.55 -14.55 10.58
CA LEU A 125 -0.76 -13.72 11.50
C LEU A 125 0.40 -14.44 12.18
N GLN A 126 0.82 -15.58 11.71
CA GLN A 126 2.03 -16.27 12.21
C GLN A 126 3.33 -15.57 11.77
N ASN A 127 3.26 -14.79 10.70
CA ASN A 127 4.39 -14.03 10.15
C ASN A 127 4.25 -12.53 10.43
N LEU A 128 5.36 -11.80 10.24
CA LEU A 128 5.36 -10.35 10.25
C LEU A 128 4.49 -9.80 9.11
N LYS A 129 3.81 -8.68 9.36
CA LYS A 129 2.90 -8.03 8.40
C LYS A 129 3.31 -6.58 8.15
N PRO A 130 3.14 -6.08 6.92
CA PRO A 130 3.59 -4.72 6.58
C PRO A 130 2.79 -3.65 7.31
N LYS A 131 1.48 -3.87 7.52
CA LYS A 131 0.56 -2.84 8.03
C LYS A 131 -0.76 -3.47 8.50
N LEU A 132 -1.45 -2.77 9.39
CA LEU A 132 -2.85 -3.03 9.75
C LEU A 132 -3.69 -1.78 9.45
N ILE A 133 -4.83 -1.97 8.79
CA ILE A 133 -5.87 -0.97 8.59
C ILE A 133 -7.08 -1.39 9.43
N ILE A 134 -7.62 -0.47 10.21
CA ILE A 134 -8.90 -0.60 10.90
C ILE A 134 -9.90 0.24 10.11
N ASN A 135 -10.92 -0.39 9.55
CA ASN A 135 -11.85 0.23 8.60
C ASN A 135 -13.31 -0.03 8.98
#